data_b3d411998438fb9c181f8699355edd42
#
_entry.id   b3d411998438fb9c181f8699355edd42
#
_cell.length_a   1.000
_cell.length_b   1.000
_cell.length_c   1.000
_cell.angle_alpha   90.00
_cell.angle_beta   90.00
_cell.angle_gamma   90.00
#
_symmetry.space_group_name_H-M   'P 1'
#
loop_
_entity.id
_entity.type
_entity.pdbx_description
1 polymer ?
#
loop_
_entity_poly.entity_id
_entity_poly.type
_entity_poly.pdbx_seq_one_letter_code
_entity_poly.pdbx_strand_id
1 'polypeptide(L)'
;MAKQGRIFAVIFLALLIPVLLKAPESEAKVYRGKCKSNLAWSYDSKTKTMVIDCKGDMPDDKQFYGLDMGWKEYYLQTKKVVFKEGIKSIGAGAFEKFQNLESIVLPRKLCIIKNWAFSGCIKLNKIKEFRSIRTIGVNAFSNTALRKFSLKNIRRMKNNCLSSSKLVEISIPANCKIGSFVFWDCKKLKKATIERGVKNISDGMFCATALKNITIPGSVTKIGEDAFSYCQNLKK
;
A
#
# COMPACT_ATOMS: atom_id res chain seq x y z
N MET A 1 30.27 -46.67 -74.08
CA MET A 1 28.85 -46.68 -73.53
C MET A 1 28.93 -46.42 -72.05
N ALA A 2 28.69 -45.21 -71.60
CA ALA A 2 28.77 -44.81 -70.22
C ALA A 2 27.37 -44.81 -69.60
N LYS A 3 27.14 -45.55 -68.49
CA LYS A 3 25.93 -45.50 -67.68
C LYS A 3 26.08 -44.47 -66.59
N GLN A 4 25.25 -43.46 -66.69
CA GLN A 4 25.09 -42.46 -65.63
C GLN A 4 24.35 -43.05 -64.42
N GLY A 5 24.97 -43.09 -63.22
CA GLY A 5 24.35 -43.41 -61.98
C GLY A 5 23.89 -42.11 -61.32
N ARG A 6 22.58 -41.96 -61.10
CA ARG A 6 21.97 -40.86 -60.35
C ARG A 6 22.15 -41.12 -58.86
N ILE A 7 22.89 -40.23 -58.19
CA ILE A 7 22.99 -40.19 -56.74
C ILE A 7 21.81 -39.36 -56.20
N PHE A 8 20.88 -40.00 -55.46
CA PHE A 8 19.85 -39.29 -54.70
C PHE A 8 20.45 -38.83 -53.38
N ALA A 9 20.68 -37.52 -53.30
CA ALA A 9 21.02 -36.90 -52.02
C ALA A 9 19.74 -36.76 -51.16
N VAL A 10 19.64 -37.56 -50.11
CA VAL A 10 18.58 -37.39 -49.08
C VAL A 10 19.03 -36.30 -48.15
N ILE A 11 18.40 -35.12 -48.26
CA ILE A 11 18.60 -34.01 -47.35
C ILE A 11 17.78 -34.32 -46.08
N PHE A 12 18.45 -34.71 -44.97
CA PHE A 12 17.88 -34.76 -43.65
C PHE A 12 17.71 -33.31 -43.12
N LEU A 13 16.50 -32.79 -43.22
CA LEU A 13 16.13 -31.54 -42.59
C LEU A 13 15.98 -31.79 -41.09
N ALA A 14 17.03 -31.61 -40.29
CA ALA A 14 16.97 -31.65 -38.85
C ALA A 14 16.18 -30.44 -38.37
N LEU A 15 14.92 -30.66 -38.01
CA LEU A 15 14.11 -29.68 -37.28
C LEU A 15 14.75 -29.46 -35.90
N LEU A 16 15.53 -28.40 -35.76
CA LEU A 16 15.96 -27.84 -34.48
C LEU A 16 14.74 -27.26 -33.77
N ILE A 17 14.07 -28.08 -32.97
CA ILE A 17 13.12 -27.61 -31.96
C ILE A 17 13.98 -26.88 -30.91
N PRO A 18 13.82 -25.58 -30.72
CA PRO A 18 14.47 -24.92 -29.59
C PRO A 18 13.86 -25.47 -28.31
N VAL A 19 14.59 -26.38 -27.66
CA VAL A 19 14.30 -26.72 -26.25
C VAL A 19 14.52 -25.41 -25.49
N LEU A 20 13.43 -24.73 -25.16
CA LEU A 20 13.42 -23.64 -24.18
C LEU A 20 13.89 -24.24 -22.86
N LEU A 21 15.19 -24.26 -22.62
CA LEU A 21 15.76 -24.51 -21.32
C LEU A 21 15.21 -23.43 -20.39
N LYS A 22 14.16 -23.80 -19.65
CA LYS A 22 13.65 -23.00 -18.52
C LYS A 22 14.86 -22.78 -17.61
N ALA A 23 15.30 -21.52 -17.48
CA ALA A 23 16.38 -21.18 -16.55
C ALA A 23 16.08 -21.83 -15.20
N PRO A 24 17.07 -22.44 -14.55
CA PRO A 24 16.82 -23.11 -13.27
C PRO A 24 16.14 -22.13 -12.31
N GLU A 25 14.96 -22.47 -11.82
CA GLU A 25 14.31 -21.70 -10.77
C GLU A 25 15.29 -21.62 -9.61
N SER A 26 15.78 -20.41 -9.31
CA SER A 26 16.68 -20.22 -8.18
C SER A 26 16.00 -20.81 -6.95
N GLU A 27 16.74 -21.66 -6.24
CA GLU A 27 16.23 -22.26 -4.99
C GLU A 27 15.67 -21.18 -4.06
N ALA A 28 14.53 -21.46 -3.45
CA ALA A 28 13.90 -20.55 -2.52
C ALA A 28 14.79 -20.35 -1.29
N LYS A 29 15.27 -19.11 -1.09
CA LYS A 29 16.08 -18.76 0.09
C LYS A 29 15.25 -17.96 1.07
N VAL A 30 15.29 -18.35 2.34
CA VAL A 30 14.66 -17.62 3.43
C VAL A 30 15.73 -16.91 4.25
N TYR A 31 15.73 -15.58 4.18
CA TYR A 31 16.59 -14.70 4.96
C TYR A 31 15.90 -14.36 6.28
N ARG A 32 16.67 -14.21 7.36
CA ARG A 32 16.16 -13.90 8.70
C ARG A 32 17.01 -12.84 9.37
N GLY A 33 16.38 -12.02 10.18
CA GLY A 33 17.06 -11.02 10.98
C GLY A 33 16.29 -10.66 12.24
N LYS A 34 16.96 -9.94 13.10
CA LYS A 34 16.39 -9.35 14.32
C LYS A 34 16.68 -7.86 14.33
N CYS A 35 15.74 -7.08 14.84
CA CYS A 35 15.93 -5.67 15.10
C CYS A 35 15.45 -5.38 16.51
N LYS A 36 16.35 -4.90 17.37
CA LYS A 36 16.07 -4.70 18.79
C LYS A 36 15.61 -6.01 19.48
N SER A 37 15.25 -5.97 20.74
CA SER A 37 14.94 -7.17 21.53
C SER A 37 13.60 -7.83 21.20
N ASN A 38 12.67 -7.09 20.58
CA ASN A 38 11.28 -7.52 20.41
C ASN A 38 10.83 -7.74 18.97
N LEU A 39 11.70 -7.57 17.97
CA LEU A 39 11.36 -7.70 16.57
C LEU A 39 12.27 -8.69 15.85
N ALA A 40 11.66 -9.70 15.25
CA ALA A 40 12.27 -10.60 14.29
C ALA A 40 11.55 -10.51 12.94
N TRP A 41 12.27 -10.82 11.87
CA TRP A 41 11.72 -10.83 10.53
C TRP A 41 12.29 -11.97 9.70
N SER A 42 11.56 -12.37 8.67
CA SER A 42 12.06 -13.25 7.62
C SER A 42 11.58 -12.78 6.26
N TYR A 43 12.37 -13.03 5.22
CA TYR A 43 12.06 -12.76 3.84
C TYR A 43 12.25 -14.01 2.99
N ASP A 44 11.22 -14.43 2.30
CA ASP A 44 11.23 -15.55 1.35
C ASP A 44 11.42 -14.99 -0.07
N SER A 45 12.54 -15.34 -0.69
CA SER A 45 12.93 -14.84 -2.01
C SER A 45 12.07 -15.40 -3.14
N LYS A 46 11.41 -16.55 -3.00
CA LYS A 46 10.52 -17.14 -4.00
C LYS A 46 9.16 -16.44 -4.01
N THR A 47 8.55 -16.33 -2.84
CA THR A 47 7.21 -15.70 -2.72
C THR A 47 7.26 -14.18 -2.60
N LYS A 48 8.45 -13.59 -2.45
CA LYS A 48 8.66 -12.15 -2.21
C LYS A 48 7.87 -11.67 -0.98
N THR A 49 7.77 -12.55 0.02
CA THR A 49 6.99 -12.31 1.24
C THR A 49 7.91 -12.05 2.41
N MET A 50 7.68 -10.93 3.09
CA MET A 50 8.29 -10.60 4.38
C MET A 50 7.31 -10.92 5.50
N VAL A 51 7.79 -11.59 6.54
CA VAL A 51 7.03 -11.88 7.76
C VAL A 51 7.65 -11.11 8.90
N ILE A 52 6.83 -10.35 9.63
CA ILE A 52 7.23 -9.57 10.79
C ILE A 52 6.67 -10.23 12.06
N ASP A 53 7.54 -10.50 13.00
CA ASP A 53 7.21 -11.03 14.32
C ASP A 53 7.69 -10.03 15.38
N CYS A 54 6.75 -9.42 16.07
CA CYS A 54 7.04 -8.43 17.10
C CYS A 54 5.98 -8.54 18.20
N LYS A 55 6.40 -8.39 19.44
CA LYS A 55 5.46 -8.31 20.57
C LYS A 55 5.33 -6.84 21.02
N GLY A 56 4.11 -6.32 21.01
CA GLY A 56 3.82 -4.93 21.39
C GLY A 56 4.04 -3.96 20.23
N ASP A 57 4.68 -2.84 20.51
CA ASP A 57 4.90 -1.79 19.53
C ASP A 57 6.14 -2.05 18.68
N MET A 58 5.98 -2.01 17.36
CA MET A 58 7.15 -2.02 16.48
C MET A 58 7.98 -0.75 16.69
N PRO A 59 9.32 -0.87 16.67
CA PRO A 59 10.20 0.29 16.67
C PRO A 59 9.96 1.15 15.42
N ASP A 60 10.33 2.42 15.51
CA ASP A 60 10.33 3.35 14.39
C ASP A 60 11.61 3.18 13.58
N ASP A 61 11.50 3.25 12.25
CA ASP A 61 12.62 3.36 11.33
C ASP A 61 12.95 4.83 11.13
N LYS A 62 13.96 5.32 11.85
CA LYS A 62 14.34 6.73 11.82
C LYS A 62 15.07 7.14 10.53
N GLN A 63 15.67 6.18 9.84
CA GLN A 63 16.43 6.41 8.61
C GLN A 63 15.61 6.08 7.36
N PHE A 64 14.40 5.54 7.51
CA PHE A 64 13.50 5.10 6.45
C PHE A 64 14.03 3.92 5.61
N TYR A 65 13.21 3.39 4.71
CA TYR A 65 13.53 2.27 3.82
C TYR A 65 13.95 0.97 4.52
N GLY A 66 13.63 0.80 5.79
CA GLY A 66 13.99 -0.39 6.56
C GLY A 66 15.46 -0.43 7.00
N LEU A 67 16.16 0.71 6.97
CA LEU A 67 17.56 0.80 7.35
C LEU A 67 17.80 0.39 8.79
N ASP A 68 17.05 0.98 9.74
CA ASP A 68 17.16 0.64 11.16
C ASP A 68 16.55 -0.74 11.51
N MET A 69 15.77 -1.32 10.57
CA MET A 69 15.06 -2.58 10.75
C MET A 69 15.84 -3.79 10.24
N GLY A 70 16.94 -3.57 9.51
CA GLY A 70 17.79 -4.64 8.97
C GLY A 70 17.24 -5.33 7.73
N TRP A 71 16.21 -4.77 7.05
CA TRP A 71 15.64 -5.35 5.82
C TRP A 71 15.76 -4.47 4.58
N LYS A 72 16.64 -3.47 4.61
CA LYS A 72 16.89 -2.56 3.49
C LYS A 72 17.10 -3.26 2.15
N GLU A 73 17.82 -4.38 2.13
CA GLU A 73 18.14 -5.11 0.89
C GLU A 73 16.88 -5.69 0.21
N TYR A 74 15.76 -5.81 0.96
CA TYR A 74 14.54 -6.46 0.48
C TYR A 74 13.41 -5.48 0.14
N TYR A 75 13.59 -4.16 0.39
CA TYR A 75 12.48 -3.21 0.25
C TYR A 75 11.95 -3.10 -1.18
N LEU A 76 12.83 -3.16 -2.20
CA LEU A 76 12.40 -3.17 -3.62
C LEU A 76 11.93 -4.54 -4.11
N GLN A 77 12.18 -5.61 -3.37
CA GLN A 77 11.83 -6.96 -3.79
C GLN A 77 10.52 -7.43 -3.15
N THR A 78 10.16 -6.88 -1.99
CA THR A 78 9.01 -7.32 -1.20
C THR A 78 7.71 -6.98 -1.89
N LYS A 79 6.87 -8.00 -2.14
CA LYS A 79 5.52 -7.87 -2.68
C LYS A 79 4.43 -8.01 -1.62
N LYS A 80 4.71 -8.72 -0.55
CA LYS A 80 3.76 -8.98 0.52
C LYS A 80 4.43 -8.86 1.88
N VAL A 81 3.74 -8.20 2.83
CA VAL A 81 4.15 -8.21 4.24
C VAL A 81 3.05 -8.84 5.08
N VAL A 82 3.45 -9.79 5.93
CA VAL A 82 2.57 -10.47 6.89
C VAL A 82 3.04 -10.13 8.29
N PHE A 83 2.19 -9.50 9.07
CA PHE A 83 2.44 -9.20 10.47
C PHE A 83 1.84 -10.31 11.34
N LYS A 84 2.64 -10.92 12.20
CA LYS A 84 2.16 -11.92 13.16
C LYS A 84 1.34 -11.31 14.29
N GLU A 85 0.56 -12.12 14.96
CA GLU A 85 -0.20 -11.71 16.14
C GLU A 85 0.71 -11.23 17.28
N GLY A 86 0.21 -10.27 18.05
CA GLY A 86 0.96 -9.65 19.16
C GLY A 86 1.44 -8.25 18.89
N ILE A 87 1.45 -7.79 17.63
CA ILE A 87 1.84 -6.43 17.24
C ILE A 87 0.70 -5.47 17.55
N LYS A 88 0.99 -4.40 18.30
CA LYS A 88 0.03 -3.34 18.69
C LYS A 88 0.11 -2.11 17.80
N SER A 89 1.31 -1.77 17.33
CA SER A 89 1.52 -0.67 16.39
C SER A 89 2.57 -1.01 15.33
N ILE A 90 2.40 -0.47 14.11
CA ILE A 90 3.44 -0.49 13.06
C ILE A 90 4.26 0.79 13.21
N GLY A 91 5.58 0.64 13.24
CA GLY A 91 6.53 1.73 13.45
C GLY A 91 6.51 2.78 12.35
N ALA A 92 6.90 4.01 12.69
CA ALA A 92 7.02 5.09 11.72
C ALA A 92 8.08 4.73 10.66
N GLY A 93 7.82 5.04 9.40
CA GLY A 93 8.75 4.84 8.28
C GLY A 93 9.05 3.38 7.92
N ALA A 94 8.57 2.39 8.69
CA ALA A 94 9.05 1.00 8.63
C ALA A 94 8.99 0.34 7.24
N PHE A 95 8.04 0.75 6.40
CA PHE A 95 7.87 0.25 5.03
C PHE A 95 7.74 1.39 4.02
N GLU A 96 8.31 2.56 4.33
CA GLU A 96 8.28 3.68 3.39
C GLU A 96 8.94 3.30 2.06
N LYS A 97 8.30 3.68 0.95
CA LYS A 97 8.76 3.46 -0.44
C LYS A 97 9.03 1.99 -0.80
N PHE A 98 8.39 1.04 -0.15
CA PHE A 98 8.34 -0.34 -0.63
C PHE A 98 7.53 -0.39 -1.93
N GLN A 99 8.13 0.07 -3.04
CA GLN A 99 7.46 0.36 -4.30
C GLN A 99 6.79 -0.86 -4.94
N ASN A 100 7.30 -2.05 -4.68
CA ASN A 100 6.75 -3.31 -5.18
C ASN A 100 5.78 -4.00 -4.19
N LEU A 101 5.54 -3.42 -3.02
CA LEU A 101 4.60 -3.95 -2.04
C LEU A 101 3.16 -3.86 -2.59
N GLU A 102 2.53 -5.01 -2.79
CA GLU A 102 1.18 -5.14 -3.33
C GLU A 102 0.13 -5.36 -2.24
N SER A 103 0.50 -6.08 -1.18
CA SER A 103 -0.44 -6.45 -0.12
C SER A 103 0.19 -6.53 1.26
N ILE A 104 -0.63 -6.22 2.28
CA ILE A 104 -0.30 -6.42 3.69
C ILE A 104 -1.39 -7.22 4.39
N VAL A 105 -0.98 -8.06 5.36
CA VAL A 105 -1.88 -8.78 6.26
C VAL A 105 -1.59 -8.30 7.66
N LEU A 106 -2.56 -7.68 8.29
CA LEU A 106 -2.43 -7.05 9.61
C LEU A 106 -2.90 -8.01 10.71
N PRO A 107 -2.30 -7.95 11.91
CA PRO A 107 -2.75 -8.77 13.04
C PRO A 107 -4.05 -8.21 13.62
N ARG A 108 -4.84 -9.09 14.25
CA ARG A 108 -6.19 -8.76 14.72
C ARG A 108 -6.25 -7.68 15.79
N LYS A 109 -5.20 -7.51 16.59
CA LYS A 109 -5.13 -6.53 17.70
C LYS A 109 -4.33 -5.27 17.37
N LEU A 110 -3.93 -5.07 16.11
CA LEU A 110 -3.21 -3.88 15.68
C LEU A 110 -4.11 -2.63 15.81
N CYS A 111 -3.67 -1.64 16.56
CA CYS A 111 -4.45 -0.42 16.81
C CYS A 111 -3.92 0.82 16.09
N ILE A 112 -2.62 0.89 15.85
CA ILE A 112 -1.97 2.12 15.37
C ILE A 112 -1.05 1.80 14.19
N ILE A 113 -1.20 2.59 13.12
CA ILE A 113 -0.23 2.68 12.03
C ILE A 113 0.40 4.05 12.15
N LYS A 114 1.71 4.10 12.44
CA LYS A 114 2.43 5.35 12.70
C LYS A 114 2.74 6.12 11.42
N ASN A 115 3.38 7.29 11.57
CA ASN A 115 3.66 8.21 10.48
C ASN A 115 4.52 7.55 9.39
N TRP A 116 4.22 7.82 8.12
CA TRP A 116 4.93 7.32 6.92
C TRP A 116 5.08 5.80 6.82
N ALA A 117 4.42 5.00 7.66
CA ALA A 117 4.63 3.55 7.72
C ALA A 117 4.59 2.83 6.37
N PHE A 118 3.72 3.25 5.44
CA PHE A 118 3.57 2.72 4.08
C PHE A 118 3.53 3.84 3.03
N SER A 119 4.10 5.01 3.32
CA SER A 119 4.17 6.12 2.39
C SER A 119 4.96 5.73 1.15
N GLY A 120 4.46 6.08 -0.04
CA GLY A 120 5.14 5.77 -1.30
C GLY A 120 5.13 4.28 -1.71
N CYS A 121 4.32 3.44 -1.07
CA CYS A 121 4.08 2.07 -1.50
C CYS A 121 3.15 2.07 -2.73
N ILE A 122 3.66 2.51 -3.89
CA ILE A 122 2.89 2.84 -5.09
C ILE A 122 2.09 1.68 -5.70
N LYS A 123 2.39 0.43 -5.34
CA LYS A 123 1.64 -0.76 -5.76
C LYS A 123 0.72 -1.33 -4.67
N LEU A 124 0.76 -0.80 -3.44
CA LEU A 124 -0.07 -1.30 -2.34
C LEU A 124 -1.55 -1.04 -2.61
N ASN A 125 -2.27 -2.10 -2.92
CA ASN A 125 -3.69 -2.05 -3.26
C ASN A 125 -4.58 -2.94 -2.37
N LYS A 126 -4.00 -3.77 -1.50
CA LYS A 126 -4.72 -4.75 -0.69
C LYS A 126 -4.26 -4.76 0.76
N ILE A 127 -5.20 -4.50 1.67
CA ILE A 127 -5.00 -4.62 3.12
C ILE A 127 -5.98 -5.68 3.63
N LYS A 128 -5.48 -6.74 4.28
CA LYS A 128 -6.30 -7.77 4.95
C LYS A 128 -6.32 -7.51 6.45
N GLU A 129 -7.43 -7.86 7.11
CA GLU A 129 -7.64 -7.78 8.57
C GLU A 129 -7.56 -6.34 9.15
N PHE A 130 -8.19 -5.37 8.47
CA PHE A 130 -8.18 -3.95 8.81
C PHE A 130 -9.19 -3.54 9.91
N ARG A 131 -9.66 -4.46 10.75
CA ARG A 131 -10.83 -4.20 11.64
C ARG A 131 -10.50 -3.49 12.95
N SER A 132 -9.30 -3.64 13.47
CA SER A 132 -8.90 -3.14 14.79
C SER A 132 -8.26 -1.76 14.80
N ILE A 133 -7.86 -1.26 13.63
CA ILE A 133 -7.16 0.02 13.50
C ILE A 133 -8.03 1.17 14.01
N ARG A 134 -7.44 2.02 14.86
CA ARG A 134 -8.07 3.22 15.44
C ARG A 134 -7.37 4.50 15.02
N THR A 135 -6.06 4.45 14.81
CA THR A 135 -5.27 5.65 14.48
C THR A 135 -4.37 5.39 13.27
N ILE A 136 -4.39 6.35 12.35
CA ILE A 136 -3.53 6.40 11.16
C ILE A 136 -2.68 7.66 11.25
N GLY A 137 -1.38 7.49 11.19
CA GLY A 137 -0.36 8.54 11.30
C GLY A 137 -0.27 9.44 10.08
N VAL A 138 0.53 10.50 10.19
CA VAL A 138 0.83 11.44 9.09
C VAL A 138 1.42 10.68 7.90
N ASN A 139 0.92 10.93 6.70
CA ASN A 139 1.37 10.30 5.45
C ASN A 139 1.38 8.75 5.45
N ALA A 140 0.72 8.06 6.40
CA ALA A 140 0.89 6.62 6.60
C ALA A 140 0.60 5.75 5.37
N PHE A 141 -0.32 6.16 4.50
CA PHE A 141 -0.66 5.53 3.22
C PHE A 141 -0.64 6.53 2.05
N SER A 142 0.09 7.63 2.19
CA SER A 142 0.24 8.58 1.10
C SER A 142 0.88 7.92 -0.12
N ASN A 143 0.42 8.30 -1.31
CA ASN A 143 0.91 7.78 -2.59
C ASN A 143 0.89 6.24 -2.67
N THR A 144 -0.27 5.65 -2.37
CA THR A 144 -0.51 4.20 -2.51
C THR A 144 -1.51 3.90 -3.63
N ALA A 145 -1.60 2.62 -4.03
CA ALA A 145 -2.58 2.17 -5.02
C ALA A 145 -3.94 1.77 -4.42
N LEU A 146 -4.22 2.11 -3.17
CA LEU A 146 -5.47 1.77 -2.49
C LEU A 146 -6.66 2.40 -3.22
N ARG A 147 -7.61 1.55 -3.62
CA ARG A 147 -8.85 1.98 -4.30
C ARG A 147 -10.07 2.04 -3.38
N LYS A 148 -10.02 1.30 -2.27
CA LYS A 148 -11.06 1.24 -1.23
C LYS A 148 -10.40 1.34 0.13
N PHE A 149 -11.03 2.08 1.03
CA PHE A 149 -10.57 2.23 2.41
C PHE A 149 -11.77 2.50 3.31
N SER A 150 -11.93 1.72 4.39
CA SER A 150 -13.06 1.88 5.30
C SER A 150 -12.65 2.67 6.54
N LEU A 151 -13.40 3.70 6.87
CA LEU A 151 -13.19 4.51 8.07
C LEU A 151 -14.05 4.06 9.28
N LYS A 152 -14.86 2.99 9.14
CA LYS A 152 -15.86 2.57 10.16
C LYS A 152 -15.29 2.48 11.57
N ASN A 153 -14.08 1.98 11.74
CA ASN A 153 -13.45 1.76 13.03
C ASN A 153 -12.36 2.79 13.38
N ILE A 154 -12.03 3.67 12.43
CA ILE A 154 -11.00 4.68 12.64
C ILE A 154 -11.54 5.79 13.53
N ARG A 155 -10.74 6.22 14.50
CA ARG A 155 -11.04 7.34 15.43
C ARG A 155 -10.20 8.57 15.12
N ARG A 156 -9.02 8.37 14.53
CA ARG A 156 -8.11 9.47 14.20
C ARG A 156 -7.35 9.20 12.92
N MET A 157 -7.43 10.13 12.01
CA MET A 157 -6.61 10.24 10.83
C MET A 157 -5.77 11.50 10.92
N LYS A 158 -4.45 11.37 10.82
CA LYS A 158 -3.56 12.52 10.81
C LYS A 158 -3.39 13.07 9.39
N ASN A 159 -2.72 14.21 9.27
CA ASN A 159 -2.57 14.95 8.02
C ASN A 159 -2.01 14.06 6.88
N ASN A 160 -2.51 14.28 5.67
CA ASN A 160 -2.06 13.62 4.43
C ASN A 160 -2.08 12.07 4.44
N CYS A 161 -2.74 11.42 5.40
CA CYS A 161 -2.54 9.98 5.60
C CYS A 161 -3.04 9.08 4.48
N LEU A 162 -3.86 9.57 3.57
CA LEU A 162 -4.33 8.90 2.35
C LEU A 162 -4.16 9.76 1.08
N SER A 163 -3.39 10.85 1.17
CA SER A 163 -3.15 11.75 0.04
C SER A 163 -2.55 11.02 -1.15
N SER A 164 -2.84 11.48 -2.36
CA SER A 164 -2.35 10.91 -3.63
C SER A 164 -2.63 9.41 -3.80
N SER A 165 -3.61 8.87 -3.07
CA SER A 165 -4.04 7.47 -3.23
C SER A 165 -4.99 7.32 -4.43
N LYS A 166 -5.25 6.06 -4.85
CA LYS A 166 -6.15 5.75 -5.96
C LYS A 166 -7.58 5.48 -5.50
N LEU A 167 -8.00 6.02 -4.35
CA LEU A 167 -9.37 5.88 -3.83
C LEU A 167 -10.40 6.33 -4.88
N VAL A 168 -11.51 5.58 -4.97
CA VAL A 168 -12.61 5.87 -5.88
C VAL A 168 -13.80 6.47 -5.13
N GLU A 169 -14.05 5.98 -3.93
CA GLU A 169 -15.11 6.42 -3.05
C GLU A 169 -14.68 6.39 -1.59
N ILE A 170 -15.31 7.23 -0.75
CA ILE A 170 -15.06 7.27 0.70
C ILE A 170 -16.33 7.69 1.44
N SER A 171 -16.55 7.16 2.65
CA SER A 171 -17.54 7.63 3.62
C SER A 171 -16.82 8.19 4.84
N ILE A 172 -17.20 9.40 5.26
CA ILE A 172 -16.64 10.16 6.37
C ILE A 172 -17.56 10.00 7.57
N PRO A 173 -17.19 9.22 8.59
CA PRO A 173 -18.02 9.01 9.77
C PRO A 173 -17.91 10.16 10.78
N ALA A 174 -18.99 10.41 11.52
CA ALA A 174 -19.06 11.50 12.50
C ALA A 174 -18.04 11.36 13.65
N ASN A 175 -17.65 10.14 13.98
CA ASN A 175 -16.83 9.83 15.15
C ASN A 175 -15.32 9.73 14.84
N CYS A 176 -14.87 10.17 13.66
CA CYS A 176 -13.47 10.20 13.26
C CYS A 176 -12.92 11.62 13.26
N LYS A 177 -11.85 11.88 14.01
CA LYS A 177 -11.09 13.13 13.91
C LYS A 177 -10.20 13.05 12.70
N ILE A 178 -10.45 13.92 11.71
CA ILE A 178 -9.74 13.93 10.43
C ILE A 178 -8.86 15.17 10.35
N GLY A 179 -7.57 14.96 10.08
CA GLY A 179 -6.58 16.02 9.88
C GLY A 179 -6.71 16.70 8.52
N SER A 180 -5.80 17.62 8.23
CA SER A 180 -5.77 18.37 6.97
C SER A 180 -5.22 17.54 5.81
N PHE A 181 -5.67 17.82 4.58
CA PHE A 181 -5.18 17.25 3.33
C PHE A 181 -5.27 15.71 3.23
N VAL A 182 -6.18 15.08 3.99
CA VAL A 182 -6.22 13.60 4.09
C VAL A 182 -6.45 12.92 2.76
N PHE A 183 -7.26 13.50 1.87
CA PHE A 183 -7.54 12.98 0.52
C PHE A 183 -7.00 13.89 -0.59
N TRP A 184 -6.05 14.78 -0.26
CA TRP A 184 -5.41 15.65 -1.22
C TRP A 184 -4.85 14.86 -2.42
N ASP A 185 -5.06 15.39 -3.63
CA ASP A 185 -4.58 14.79 -4.89
C ASP A 185 -5.07 13.35 -5.16
N CYS A 186 -6.20 12.94 -4.56
CA CYS A 186 -6.84 11.66 -4.87
C CYS A 186 -7.58 11.75 -6.22
N LYS A 187 -6.84 11.77 -7.33
CA LYS A 187 -7.35 12.01 -8.71
C LYS A 187 -8.37 10.98 -9.21
N LYS A 188 -8.64 9.92 -8.46
CA LYS A 188 -9.65 8.91 -8.79
C LYS A 188 -10.88 8.99 -7.87
N LEU A 189 -10.87 9.83 -6.84
CA LEU A 189 -11.96 9.97 -5.87
C LEU A 189 -13.12 10.74 -6.50
N LYS A 190 -14.14 10.00 -6.93
CA LYS A 190 -15.33 10.53 -7.63
C LYS A 190 -16.54 10.71 -6.71
N LYS A 191 -16.56 10.03 -5.56
CA LYS A 191 -17.67 10.05 -4.62
C LYS A 191 -17.16 10.15 -3.18
N ALA A 192 -17.69 11.11 -2.44
CA ALA A 192 -17.52 11.21 -1.00
C ALA A 192 -18.89 11.35 -0.35
N THR A 193 -19.13 10.58 0.71
CA THR A 193 -20.33 10.68 1.55
C THR A 193 -19.92 11.23 2.90
N ILE A 194 -20.54 12.32 3.34
CA ILE A 194 -20.33 12.88 4.68
C ILE A 194 -21.53 12.46 5.52
N GLU A 195 -21.28 11.67 6.56
CA GLU A 195 -22.34 11.14 7.42
C GLU A 195 -22.93 12.25 8.32
N ARG A 196 -24.20 12.11 8.70
CA ARG A 196 -24.82 13.00 9.67
C ARG A 196 -24.02 12.98 10.99
N GLY A 197 -23.87 14.17 11.60
CA GLY A 197 -23.08 14.34 12.82
C GLY A 197 -21.62 14.78 12.58
N VAL A 198 -21.09 14.70 11.37
CA VAL A 198 -19.81 15.36 11.02
C VAL A 198 -19.97 16.86 11.24
N LYS A 199 -19.07 17.46 12.01
CA LYS A 199 -19.10 18.89 12.35
C LYS A 199 -18.18 19.72 11.47
N ASN A 200 -17.05 19.15 11.06
CA ASN A 200 -16.01 19.90 10.33
C ASN A 200 -15.54 19.11 9.09
N ILE A 201 -15.37 19.82 8.00
CA ILE A 201 -14.56 19.39 6.84
C ILE A 201 -13.22 20.11 7.01
N SER A 202 -12.13 19.36 7.17
CA SER A 202 -10.82 19.95 7.46
C SER A 202 -10.17 20.61 6.23
N ASP A 203 -9.13 21.41 6.48
CA ASP A 203 -8.42 22.14 5.44
C ASP A 203 -7.87 21.19 4.37
N GLY A 204 -8.06 21.55 3.10
CA GLY A 204 -7.62 20.78 1.96
C GLY A 204 -8.12 19.33 1.89
N MET A 205 -9.16 18.96 2.68
CA MET A 205 -9.57 17.54 2.81
C MET A 205 -9.77 16.86 1.48
N PHE A 206 -10.41 17.51 0.53
CA PHE A 206 -10.72 16.99 -0.82
C PHE A 206 -10.03 17.79 -1.94
N CYS A 207 -9.03 18.59 -1.61
CA CYS A 207 -8.33 19.42 -2.60
C CYS A 207 -7.75 18.54 -3.71
N ALA A 208 -7.89 18.98 -4.96
CA ALA A 208 -7.43 18.32 -6.18
C ALA A 208 -7.98 16.88 -6.36
N THR A 209 -9.23 16.63 -5.94
CA THR A 209 -9.91 15.36 -6.19
C THR A 209 -10.77 15.39 -7.46
N ALA A 210 -11.25 14.21 -7.89
CA ALA A 210 -12.15 14.08 -9.05
C ALA A 210 -13.63 14.07 -8.65
N LEU A 211 -13.99 14.64 -7.50
CA LEU A 211 -15.39 14.73 -7.04
C LEU A 211 -16.25 15.45 -8.08
N LYS A 212 -17.42 14.88 -8.37
CA LYS A 212 -18.41 15.46 -9.29
C LYS A 212 -19.52 16.21 -8.56
N ASN A 213 -19.90 15.71 -7.41
CA ASN A 213 -20.87 16.30 -6.50
C ASN A 213 -20.58 15.84 -5.09
N ILE A 214 -21.05 16.58 -4.12
CA ILE A 214 -21.00 16.24 -2.70
C ILE A 214 -22.18 16.89 -1.99
N THR A 215 -22.80 16.13 -1.08
CA THR A 215 -23.83 16.65 -0.19
C THR A 215 -23.22 16.95 1.16
N ILE A 216 -23.34 18.20 1.59
CA ILE A 216 -22.90 18.66 2.90
C ILE A 216 -24.11 18.58 3.85
N PRO A 217 -24.09 17.69 4.86
CA PRO A 217 -25.21 17.60 5.80
C PRO A 217 -25.27 18.84 6.71
N GLY A 218 -26.47 19.22 7.13
CA GLY A 218 -26.68 20.40 8.01
C GLY A 218 -25.98 20.32 9.38
N SER A 219 -25.38 19.19 9.72
CA SER A 219 -24.55 19.06 10.93
C SER A 219 -23.16 19.71 10.78
N VAL A 220 -22.71 19.97 9.55
CA VAL A 220 -21.41 20.60 9.31
C VAL A 220 -21.50 22.09 9.61
N THR A 221 -20.67 22.55 10.54
CA THR A 221 -20.62 23.96 10.99
C THR A 221 -19.37 24.68 10.51
N LYS A 222 -18.36 23.92 10.04
CA LYS A 222 -17.11 24.51 9.52
C LYS A 222 -16.62 23.76 8.30
N ILE A 223 -16.24 24.51 7.26
CA ILE A 223 -15.49 24.05 6.10
C ILE A 223 -14.13 24.76 6.15
N GLY A 224 -13.05 23.97 6.17
CA GLY A 224 -11.69 24.48 6.24
C GLY A 224 -11.23 25.11 4.93
N GLU A 225 -10.10 25.81 5.00
CA GLU A 225 -9.47 26.42 3.84
C GLU A 225 -9.13 25.37 2.78
N ASP A 226 -9.31 25.73 1.51
CA ASP A 226 -9.02 24.86 0.36
C ASP A 226 -9.68 23.48 0.37
N ALA A 227 -10.70 23.25 1.20
CA ALA A 227 -11.31 21.93 1.38
C ALA A 227 -11.72 21.26 0.05
N PHE A 228 -12.10 22.04 -0.96
CA PHE A 228 -12.51 21.60 -2.31
C PHE A 228 -11.76 22.29 -3.43
N SER A 229 -10.65 22.98 -3.13
CA SER A 229 -9.85 23.66 -4.15
C SER A 229 -9.35 22.67 -5.21
N TYR A 230 -9.26 23.11 -6.45
CA TYR A 230 -8.85 22.30 -7.60
C TYR A 230 -9.72 21.04 -7.88
N CYS A 231 -10.93 20.96 -7.36
CA CYS A 231 -11.91 19.93 -7.73
C CYS A 231 -12.57 20.29 -9.07
N GLN A 232 -11.84 20.12 -10.17
CA GLN A 232 -12.24 20.58 -11.52
C GLN A 232 -13.57 19.99 -12.02
N ASN A 233 -13.99 18.84 -11.50
CA ASN A 233 -15.22 18.15 -11.91
C ASN A 233 -16.41 18.45 -11.00
N LEU A 234 -16.22 19.22 -9.92
CA LEU A 234 -17.27 19.51 -8.95
C LEU A 234 -18.23 20.53 -9.55
N LYS A 235 -19.49 20.12 -9.71
CA LYS A 235 -20.55 21.00 -10.18
C LYS A 235 -20.93 22.00 -9.06
N LYS A 236 -21.15 23.25 -9.47
CA LYS A 236 -21.68 24.31 -8.59
C LYS A 236 -23.13 24.02 -8.18
#